data_ef610b2ead7939dda210e8945fe15457
#
_entry.id   ef610b2ead7939dda210e8945fe15457
#
_cell.length_a   1.000
_cell.length_b   1.000
_cell.length_c   1.000
_cell.angle_alpha   90.00
_cell.angle_beta   90.00
_cell.angle_gamma   90.00
#
_symmetry.space_group_name_H-M   'P 1'
#
loop_
_entity.id
_entity.type
_entity.pdbx_description
1 polymer ?
#
loop_
_entity_poly.entity_id
_entity_poly.type
_entity_poly.pdbx_seq_one_letter_code
_entity_poly.pdbx_strand_id
1 'polypeptide(L)'
;MKNEMNLTMLTDFYEFTMMNGFFAEGYKDKIAYFDMFFRRVPEDGGFAIMAGVEQIIEYIKEINFTAEDIEYLRSKGIFKEEFLKYLENFKLECDVWAVPDGTPIFPGEPIITVRGPVIQAQFVETMILLTINHQSLIATKANRIVRAAQGRAVMEFGSRRAQGYSAATIGARAAYIGGVAGTACTISDELYGVPALGTMAHSWVQLFDSEYEAFYAYAKNYPTGCTLLVDTYNVLKSGIPNAIKVFDEVLKPMGARPKGVRIDSGDITYLSKKCRKMLDDAGYPDCQIVASNSLDEYIIRDMLLQGAKIDMFGVGERLITSKSEPVFGGVYKLVAVEDNDGNIIPKIKISENVAKITTPGFKQVHRLYSKSDSRAIADVITMHGETIDNNKPYTIFDPEHTWKKKTVMDFYSRELLKPIFEKGKC
;
A
#
# COMPACT_ATOMS: atom_id res chain seq x y z
N MET A 1 17.17 0.33 11.78
CA MET A 1 17.30 -1.10 12.08
C MET A 1 17.13 -1.81 10.76
N LYS A 2 18.23 -2.11 10.03
CA LYS A 2 18.20 -3.21 9.09
C LYS A 2 17.69 -4.37 9.91
N ASN A 3 16.67 -5.03 9.46
CA ASN A 3 16.00 -6.07 10.20
C ASN A 3 17.00 -7.21 10.41
N GLU A 4 17.54 -7.34 11.62
CA GLU A 4 18.39 -8.48 11.99
C GLU A 4 17.56 -9.77 12.12
N MET A 5 16.23 -9.67 11.93
CA MET A 5 15.34 -10.81 11.98
C MET A 5 15.27 -11.48 10.59
N ASN A 6 15.82 -12.70 10.53
CA ASN A 6 15.60 -13.58 9.39
C ASN A 6 14.11 -13.94 9.26
N LEU A 7 13.45 -13.50 8.19
CA LEU A 7 12.03 -13.74 7.95
C LEU A 7 11.73 -15.10 7.27
N THR A 8 12.74 -15.93 7.03
CA THR A 8 12.56 -17.24 6.39
C THR A 8 11.54 -18.11 7.13
N MET A 9 11.54 -18.06 8.46
CA MET A 9 10.59 -18.81 9.28
C MET A 9 9.21 -18.15 9.48
N LEU A 10 8.98 -16.95 8.90
CA LEU A 10 7.69 -16.28 8.91
C LEU A 10 6.78 -16.89 7.83
N THR A 11 6.31 -18.09 8.09
CA THR A 11 5.40 -18.83 7.23
C THR A 11 4.42 -19.64 8.07
N ASP A 12 3.29 -20.02 7.50
CA ASP A 12 2.33 -20.89 8.16
C ASP A 12 2.93 -22.29 8.32
N PHE A 13 2.71 -22.92 9.48
CA PHE A 13 3.34 -24.21 9.79
C PHE A 13 2.95 -25.34 8.82
N TYR A 14 1.76 -25.25 8.20
CA TYR A 14 1.33 -26.25 7.23
C TYR A 14 2.22 -26.25 5.95
N GLU A 15 2.91 -25.14 5.66
CA GLU A 15 3.87 -25.09 4.56
C GLU A 15 4.98 -26.11 4.76
N PHE A 16 5.57 -26.17 5.95
CA PHE A 16 6.60 -27.17 6.27
C PHE A 16 6.08 -28.60 6.23
N THR A 17 4.86 -28.86 6.71
CA THR A 17 4.28 -30.20 6.65
C THR A 17 3.98 -30.65 5.23
N MET A 18 3.47 -29.73 4.38
CA MET A 18 3.26 -30.00 2.95
C MET A 18 4.58 -30.21 2.22
N MET A 19 5.58 -29.33 2.45
CA MET A 19 6.91 -29.46 1.84
C MET A 19 7.57 -30.80 2.16
N ASN A 20 7.53 -31.22 3.45
CA ASN A 20 8.02 -32.53 3.85
C ASN A 20 7.24 -33.68 3.20
N GLY A 21 5.93 -33.53 3.04
CA GLY A 21 5.09 -34.49 2.31
C GLY A 21 5.48 -34.58 0.83
N PHE A 22 5.57 -33.45 0.13
CA PHE A 22 6.00 -33.41 -1.27
C PHE A 22 7.41 -34.00 -1.47
N PHE A 23 8.31 -33.70 -0.53
CA PHE A 23 9.67 -34.27 -0.54
C PHE A 23 9.63 -35.79 -0.40
N ALA A 24 8.86 -36.32 0.58
CA ALA A 24 8.76 -37.73 0.87
C ALA A 24 8.14 -38.56 -0.27
N GLU A 25 7.19 -37.98 -0.99
CA GLU A 25 6.48 -38.61 -2.10
C GLU A 25 7.18 -38.39 -3.47
N GLY A 26 8.37 -37.77 -3.49
CA GLY A 26 9.16 -37.55 -4.69
C GLY A 26 8.67 -36.43 -5.62
N TYR A 27 7.82 -35.53 -5.10
CA TYR A 27 7.29 -34.39 -5.88
C TYR A 27 8.13 -33.12 -5.77
N LYS A 28 9.26 -33.14 -5.07
CA LYS A 28 10.04 -31.94 -4.75
C LYS A 28 10.38 -31.07 -5.97
N ASP A 29 10.66 -31.70 -7.11
CA ASP A 29 11.08 -31.02 -8.35
C ASP A 29 9.90 -30.79 -9.34
N LYS A 30 8.67 -31.19 -8.98
CA LYS A 30 7.50 -30.99 -9.82
C LYS A 30 7.19 -29.51 -9.98
N ILE A 31 7.17 -29.03 -11.22
CA ILE A 31 6.88 -27.62 -11.50
C ILE A 31 5.40 -27.34 -11.28
N ALA A 32 5.13 -26.30 -10.50
CA ALA A 32 3.80 -25.82 -10.17
C ALA A 32 3.69 -24.32 -10.44
N TYR A 33 2.48 -23.87 -10.74
CA TYR A 33 2.12 -22.48 -10.98
C TYR A 33 1.09 -22.05 -9.95
N PHE A 34 1.38 -20.97 -9.28
CA PHE A 34 0.47 -20.34 -8.31
C PHE A 34 0.18 -18.91 -8.71
N ASP A 35 -1.07 -18.51 -8.56
CA ASP A 35 -1.47 -17.11 -8.71
C ASP A 35 -1.91 -16.53 -7.37
N MET A 36 -1.45 -15.32 -7.09
CA MET A 36 -2.08 -14.43 -6.12
C MET A 36 -3.09 -13.55 -6.83
N PHE A 37 -4.29 -13.44 -6.26
CA PHE A 37 -5.35 -12.53 -6.68
C PHE A 37 -6.24 -12.18 -5.49
N PHE A 38 -7.16 -11.22 -5.65
CA PHE A 38 -8.15 -10.88 -4.63
C PHE A 38 -9.55 -10.93 -5.25
N ARG A 39 -10.60 -11.04 -4.39
CA ARG A 39 -11.96 -11.30 -4.87
C ARG A 39 -12.86 -10.08 -4.90
N ARG A 40 -12.56 -9.06 -4.11
CA ARG A 40 -13.37 -7.88 -3.93
C ARG A 40 -12.49 -6.68 -3.58
N VAL A 41 -12.78 -5.54 -4.17
CA VAL A 41 -12.13 -4.29 -3.76
C VAL A 41 -12.66 -3.90 -2.38
N PRO A 42 -11.79 -3.54 -1.41
CA PRO A 42 -12.24 -3.06 -0.11
C PRO A 42 -13.24 -1.89 -0.23
N GLU A 43 -14.23 -1.89 0.67
CA GLU A 43 -15.28 -0.85 0.75
C GLU A 43 -16.05 -0.64 -0.56
N ASP A 44 -16.26 -1.73 -1.32
CA ASP A 44 -16.95 -1.73 -2.62
C ASP A 44 -16.39 -0.69 -3.61
N GLY A 45 -15.08 -0.44 -3.51
CA GLY A 45 -14.38 0.48 -4.40
C GLY A 45 -14.30 -0.03 -5.84
N GLY A 46 -14.00 0.86 -6.79
CA GLY A 46 -13.90 0.53 -8.20
C GLY A 46 -12.61 -0.19 -8.59
N PHE A 47 -11.53 -0.04 -7.81
CA PHE A 47 -10.22 -0.66 -8.02
C PHE A 47 -9.40 -0.63 -6.73
N ALA A 48 -8.35 -1.44 -6.69
CA ALA A 48 -7.31 -1.36 -5.66
C ALA A 48 -5.99 -0.87 -6.26
N ILE A 49 -5.03 -0.52 -5.41
CA ILE A 49 -3.69 -0.11 -5.81
C ILE A 49 -2.70 -1.21 -5.42
N MET A 50 -1.94 -1.71 -6.38
CA MET A 50 -0.85 -2.66 -6.12
C MET A 50 0.25 -2.02 -5.29
N ALA A 51 0.67 -2.67 -4.21
CA ALA A 51 1.83 -2.26 -3.42
C ALA A 51 2.42 -3.44 -2.66
N GLY A 52 3.77 -3.48 -2.54
CA GLY A 52 4.50 -4.49 -1.77
C GLY A 52 5.48 -5.33 -2.58
N VAL A 53 5.63 -5.11 -3.87
CA VAL A 53 6.52 -5.90 -4.74
C VAL A 53 7.96 -5.81 -4.30
N GLU A 54 8.43 -4.62 -3.90
CA GLU A 54 9.80 -4.42 -3.44
C GLU A 54 10.14 -5.27 -2.20
N GLN A 55 9.23 -5.34 -1.21
CA GLN A 55 9.43 -6.16 -0.01
C GLN A 55 9.40 -7.65 -0.30
N ILE A 56 8.65 -8.09 -1.33
CA ILE A 56 8.70 -9.48 -1.80
C ILE A 56 10.06 -9.76 -2.43
N ILE A 57 10.59 -8.84 -3.23
CA ILE A 57 11.92 -8.98 -3.83
C ILE A 57 13.01 -9.07 -2.75
N GLU A 58 12.94 -8.19 -1.74
CA GLU A 58 13.85 -8.22 -0.59
C GLU A 58 13.77 -9.56 0.15
N TYR A 59 12.55 -10.00 0.50
CA TYR A 59 12.35 -11.27 1.18
C TYR A 59 12.91 -12.45 0.41
N ILE A 60 12.62 -12.56 -0.89
CA ILE A 60 13.08 -13.69 -1.72
C ILE A 60 14.62 -13.72 -1.79
N LYS A 61 15.29 -12.57 -1.84
CA LYS A 61 16.75 -12.48 -1.83
C LYS A 61 17.38 -12.89 -0.50
N GLU A 62 16.65 -12.76 0.59
CA GLU A 62 17.13 -12.99 1.95
C GLU A 62 16.75 -14.36 2.51
N ILE A 63 15.97 -15.17 1.78
CA ILE A 63 15.58 -16.52 2.24
C ILE A 63 16.84 -17.35 2.53
N ASN A 64 16.98 -17.74 3.80
CA ASN A 64 18.10 -18.54 4.27
C ASN A 64 17.72 -19.26 5.58
N PHE A 65 17.70 -20.59 5.55
CA PHE A 65 17.51 -21.40 6.75
C PHE A 65 18.79 -21.47 7.56
N THR A 66 18.78 -20.94 8.77
CA THR A 66 19.91 -21.03 9.69
C THR A 66 20.01 -22.40 10.35
N ALA A 67 21.17 -22.70 10.96
CA ALA A 67 21.32 -23.94 11.73
C ALA A 67 20.31 -24.02 12.90
N GLU A 68 20.00 -22.88 13.51
CA GLU A 68 19.01 -22.76 14.57
C GLU A 68 17.60 -23.07 14.07
N ASP A 69 17.23 -22.61 12.87
CA ASP A 69 15.94 -22.90 12.23
C ASP A 69 15.80 -24.41 11.97
N ILE A 70 16.85 -25.04 11.45
CA ILE A 70 16.86 -26.48 11.19
C ILE A 70 16.74 -27.28 12.47
N GLU A 71 17.46 -26.91 13.54
CA GLU A 71 17.38 -27.57 14.84
C GLU A 71 16.00 -27.40 15.48
N TYR A 72 15.40 -26.19 15.34
CA TYR A 72 14.03 -25.97 15.77
C TYR A 72 13.05 -26.90 15.03
N LEU A 73 13.13 -27.01 13.70
CA LEU A 73 12.28 -27.92 12.92
C LEU A 73 12.54 -29.39 13.32
N ARG A 74 13.79 -29.77 13.53
CA ARG A 74 14.18 -31.13 14.01
C ARG A 74 13.55 -31.45 15.36
N SER A 75 13.52 -30.48 16.27
CA SER A 75 12.92 -30.66 17.62
C SER A 75 11.43 -30.96 17.59
N LYS A 76 10.72 -30.69 16.47
CA LYS A 76 9.30 -31.06 16.32
C LYS A 76 9.07 -32.56 16.18
N GLY A 77 10.11 -33.32 15.77
CA GLY A 77 10.05 -34.78 15.66
C GLY A 77 9.12 -35.35 14.58
N ILE A 78 8.68 -34.52 13.63
CA ILE A 78 7.74 -34.90 12.55
C ILE A 78 8.32 -34.79 11.14
N PHE A 79 9.48 -34.17 11.00
CA PHE A 79 10.14 -33.97 9.71
C PHE A 79 11.20 -35.02 9.46
N LYS A 80 11.33 -35.49 8.21
CA LYS A 80 12.39 -36.42 7.80
C LYS A 80 13.74 -35.71 7.78
N GLU A 81 14.79 -36.40 8.19
CA GLU A 81 16.14 -35.84 8.24
C GLU A 81 16.65 -35.43 6.85
N GLU A 82 16.28 -36.19 5.81
CA GLU A 82 16.62 -35.86 4.42
C GLU A 82 15.95 -34.54 3.96
N PHE A 83 14.74 -34.27 4.42
CA PHE A 83 14.06 -33.03 4.17
C PHE A 83 14.75 -31.85 4.90
N LEU A 84 15.14 -32.03 6.16
CA LEU A 84 15.89 -31.01 6.91
C LEU A 84 17.23 -30.68 6.22
N LYS A 85 17.95 -31.67 5.73
CA LYS A 85 19.16 -31.46 4.93
C LYS A 85 18.89 -30.75 3.60
N TYR A 86 17.73 -30.96 2.99
CA TYR A 86 17.32 -30.19 1.81
C TYR A 86 17.14 -28.70 2.15
N LEU A 87 16.53 -28.39 3.30
CA LEU A 87 16.36 -27.01 3.77
C LEU A 87 17.69 -26.31 4.08
N GLU A 88 18.69 -27.00 4.61
CA GLU A 88 20.04 -26.45 4.86
C GLU A 88 20.68 -25.85 3.58
N ASN A 89 20.30 -26.37 2.41
CA ASN A 89 20.81 -25.94 1.11
C ASN A 89 19.73 -25.28 0.25
N PHE A 90 18.65 -24.84 0.87
CA PHE A 90 17.49 -24.25 0.18
C PHE A 90 17.89 -22.98 -0.57
N LYS A 91 17.51 -22.91 -1.84
CA LYS A 91 17.58 -21.73 -2.68
C LYS A 91 16.30 -21.63 -3.46
N LEU A 92 15.74 -20.44 -3.53
CA LEU A 92 14.56 -20.19 -4.34
C LEU A 92 14.98 -20.04 -5.80
N GLU A 93 14.53 -20.95 -6.65
CA GLU A 93 14.81 -21.00 -8.10
C GLU A 93 13.54 -20.71 -8.94
N CYS A 94 12.50 -20.17 -8.30
CA CYS A 94 11.26 -19.86 -8.97
C CYS A 94 11.39 -18.67 -9.93
N ASP A 95 10.56 -18.72 -10.98
CA ASP A 95 10.21 -17.55 -11.77
C ASP A 95 9.04 -16.82 -11.08
N VAL A 96 9.11 -15.51 -11.00
CA VAL A 96 8.06 -14.68 -10.36
C VAL A 96 7.72 -13.50 -11.25
N TRP A 97 6.44 -13.33 -11.53
CA TRP A 97 5.89 -12.16 -12.22
C TRP A 97 4.99 -11.39 -11.25
N ALA A 98 5.03 -10.08 -11.33
CA ALA A 98 4.18 -9.20 -10.52
C ALA A 98 3.68 -8.00 -11.31
N VAL A 99 2.51 -7.52 -10.96
CA VAL A 99 2.03 -6.20 -11.39
C VAL A 99 2.83 -5.14 -10.63
N PRO A 100 3.40 -4.11 -11.30
CA PRO A 100 4.21 -3.09 -10.62
C PRO A 100 3.44 -2.30 -9.57
N ASP A 101 4.13 -1.91 -8.48
CA ASP A 101 3.60 -1.03 -7.45
C ASP A 101 2.99 0.25 -8.06
N GLY A 102 1.91 0.74 -7.47
CA GLY A 102 1.16 1.93 -7.93
C GLY A 102 0.16 1.67 -9.06
N THR A 103 0.14 0.46 -9.62
CA THR A 103 -0.81 0.10 -10.68
C THR A 103 -2.21 -0.15 -10.10
N PRO A 104 -3.29 0.42 -10.67
CA PRO A 104 -4.65 -0.02 -10.37
C PRO A 104 -4.85 -1.50 -10.74
N ILE A 105 -5.45 -2.28 -9.85
CA ILE A 105 -5.70 -3.72 -10.01
C ILE A 105 -7.17 -4.04 -9.72
N PHE A 106 -7.66 -5.13 -10.31
CA PHE A 106 -9.07 -5.53 -10.23
C PHE A 106 -9.24 -6.96 -9.70
N PRO A 107 -10.41 -7.30 -9.11
CA PRO A 107 -10.67 -8.63 -8.61
C PRO A 107 -10.58 -9.73 -9.67
N GLY A 108 -10.10 -10.90 -9.28
CA GLY A 108 -10.05 -12.10 -10.13
C GLY A 108 -8.87 -12.16 -11.10
N GLU A 109 -8.10 -11.08 -11.24
CA GLU A 109 -6.91 -11.03 -12.06
C GLU A 109 -5.68 -11.52 -11.28
N PRO A 110 -4.79 -12.35 -11.87
CA PRO A 110 -3.51 -12.63 -11.23
C PRO A 110 -2.68 -11.34 -11.11
N ILE A 111 -2.28 -11.02 -9.88
CA ILE A 111 -1.43 -9.85 -9.57
C ILE A 111 0.01 -10.25 -9.27
N ILE A 112 0.21 -11.51 -8.85
CA ILE A 112 1.52 -12.18 -8.79
C ILE A 112 1.33 -13.60 -9.31
N THR A 113 2.27 -14.07 -10.11
CA THR A 113 2.37 -15.48 -10.52
C THR A 113 3.74 -16.01 -10.14
N VAL A 114 3.78 -17.18 -9.50
CA VAL A 114 5.00 -17.90 -9.14
C VAL A 114 5.02 -19.25 -9.86
N ARG A 115 6.13 -19.53 -10.57
CA ARG A 115 6.38 -20.81 -11.24
C ARG A 115 7.67 -21.41 -10.74
N GLY A 116 7.67 -22.66 -10.33
CA GLY A 116 8.88 -23.35 -9.91
C GLY A 116 8.61 -24.69 -9.25
N PRO A 117 9.64 -25.32 -8.69
CA PRO A 117 9.47 -26.52 -7.88
C PRO A 117 8.41 -26.32 -6.83
N VAL A 118 7.47 -27.28 -6.72
CA VAL A 118 6.26 -27.12 -5.88
C VAL A 118 6.58 -26.77 -4.42
N ILE A 119 7.66 -27.33 -3.86
CA ILE A 119 8.13 -27.02 -2.50
C ILE A 119 8.45 -25.53 -2.38
N GLN A 120 9.16 -24.97 -3.36
CA GLN A 120 9.61 -23.57 -3.33
C GLN A 120 8.45 -22.61 -3.64
N ALA A 121 7.65 -22.92 -4.68
CA ALA A 121 6.51 -22.08 -5.07
C ALA A 121 5.42 -22.04 -4.01
N GLN A 122 5.23 -23.12 -3.25
CA GLN A 122 4.30 -23.18 -2.12
C GLN A 122 4.83 -22.37 -0.91
N PHE A 123 6.11 -22.50 -0.60
CA PHE A 123 6.74 -21.92 0.59
C PHE A 123 6.56 -20.39 0.71
N VAL A 124 6.54 -19.68 -0.38
CA VAL A 124 6.44 -18.20 -0.40
C VAL A 124 5.03 -17.65 -0.21
N GLU A 125 3.99 -18.52 -0.11
CA GLU A 125 2.58 -18.13 0.01
C GLU A 125 2.34 -17.11 1.13
N THR A 126 2.75 -17.44 2.36
CA THR A 126 2.44 -16.61 3.54
C THR A 126 3.03 -15.21 3.42
N MET A 127 4.31 -15.09 3.02
CA MET A 127 4.94 -13.77 2.88
C MET A 127 4.37 -12.94 1.74
N ILE A 128 4.08 -13.55 0.59
CA ILE A 128 3.42 -12.87 -0.52
C ILE A 128 2.06 -12.32 -0.06
N LEU A 129 1.24 -13.16 0.59
CA LEU A 129 -0.08 -12.75 1.08
C LEU A 129 0.02 -11.67 2.16
N LEU A 130 0.87 -11.85 3.16
CA LEU A 130 1.06 -10.90 4.25
C LEU A 130 1.45 -9.51 3.71
N THR A 131 2.41 -9.49 2.79
CA THR A 131 2.98 -8.26 2.23
C THR A 131 1.95 -7.52 1.37
N ILE A 132 1.37 -8.20 0.39
CA ILE A 132 0.44 -7.56 -0.56
C ILE A 132 -0.88 -7.21 0.11
N ASN A 133 -1.43 -8.08 0.97
CA ASN A 133 -2.67 -7.78 1.69
C ASN A 133 -2.56 -6.47 2.48
N HIS A 134 -1.48 -6.29 3.24
CA HIS A 134 -1.28 -5.09 4.03
C HIS A 134 -1.01 -3.86 3.15
N GLN A 135 -0.02 -3.93 2.27
CA GLN A 135 0.42 -2.75 1.54
C GLN A 135 -0.60 -2.30 0.49
N SER A 136 -1.21 -3.22 -0.26
CA SER A 136 -2.25 -2.86 -1.22
C SER A 136 -3.51 -2.32 -0.54
N LEU A 137 -3.86 -2.83 0.65
CA LEU A 137 -4.96 -2.28 1.45
C LEU A 137 -4.70 -0.82 1.83
N ILE A 138 -3.52 -0.53 2.39
CA ILE A 138 -3.17 0.83 2.84
C ILE A 138 -3.00 1.79 1.65
N ALA A 139 -2.37 1.35 0.55
CA ALA A 139 -2.25 2.15 -0.67
C ALA A 139 -3.62 2.49 -1.27
N THR A 140 -4.54 1.52 -1.28
CA THR A 140 -5.92 1.72 -1.76
C THR A 140 -6.67 2.71 -0.89
N LYS A 141 -6.60 2.57 0.45
CA LYS A 141 -7.21 3.50 1.39
C LYS A 141 -6.64 4.92 1.25
N ALA A 142 -5.32 5.04 1.15
CA ALA A 142 -4.64 6.31 0.93
C ALA A 142 -5.10 6.98 -0.37
N ASN A 143 -5.18 6.23 -1.48
CA ASN A 143 -5.63 6.75 -2.77
C ASN A 143 -7.07 7.29 -2.71
N ARG A 144 -7.98 6.62 -2.02
CA ARG A 144 -9.36 7.10 -1.82
C ARG A 144 -9.39 8.43 -1.06
N ILE A 145 -8.59 8.54 0.01
CA ILE A 145 -8.48 9.75 0.81
C ILE A 145 -7.88 10.89 -0.04
N VAL A 146 -6.81 10.63 -0.79
CA VAL A 146 -6.17 11.62 -1.67
C VAL A 146 -7.14 12.14 -2.74
N ARG A 147 -7.92 11.25 -3.35
CA ARG A 147 -8.95 11.64 -4.34
C ARG A 147 -10.06 12.48 -3.70
N ALA A 148 -10.49 12.15 -2.49
CA ALA A 148 -11.47 12.95 -1.74
C ALA A 148 -10.96 14.34 -1.39
N ALA A 149 -9.65 14.54 -1.25
CA ALA A 149 -9.01 15.82 -0.97
C ALA A 149 -8.99 16.79 -2.19
N GLN A 150 -9.39 16.34 -3.39
CA GLN A 150 -9.56 17.18 -4.59
C GLN A 150 -8.33 18.04 -4.91
N GLY A 151 -7.17 17.43 -4.99
CA GLY A 151 -5.89 18.07 -5.31
C GLY A 151 -5.16 18.71 -4.12
N ARG A 152 -5.75 18.70 -2.94
CA ARG A 152 -5.07 19.15 -1.72
C ARG A 152 -4.14 18.07 -1.21
N ALA A 153 -3.01 18.48 -0.62
CA ALA A 153 -2.07 17.52 -0.07
C ALA A 153 -2.66 16.76 1.13
N VAL A 154 -2.36 15.46 1.18
CA VAL A 154 -2.68 14.59 2.31
C VAL A 154 -1.36 14.10 2.90
N MET A 155 -1.24 14.19 4.22
CA MET A 155 -0.09 13.69 4.98
C MET A 155 -0.52 12.49 5.82
N GLU A 156 0.28 11.44 5.85
CA GLU A 156 0.07 10.26 6.67
C GLU A 156 0.58 10.54 8.10
N PHE A 157 -0.31 10.58 9.09
CA PHE A 157 -0.02 10.89 10.50
C PHE A 157 -0.38 9.73 11.44
N GLY A 158 -0.40 8.50 10.94
CA GLY A 158 -0.93 7.33 11.63
C GLY A 158 0.09 6.46 12.36
N SER A 159 1.40 6.69 12.26
CA SER A 159 2.44 5.78 12.76
C SER A 159 2.18 5.24 14.17
N ARG A 160 1.81 6.11 15.12
CA ARG A 160 1.51 5.73 16.52
C ARG A 160 0.19 4.94 16.70
N ARG A 161 -0.58 4.72 15.65
CA ARG A 161 -1.86 4.00 15.62
C ARG A 161 -1.79 2.71 14.81
N ALA A 162 -0.67 2.45 14.14
CA ALA A 162 -0.46 1.23 13.36
C ALA A 162 -0.38 -0.02 14.25
N GLN A 163 -0.66 -1.18 13.67
CA GLN A 163 -0.58 -2.47 14.36
C GLN A 163 0.86 -3.01 14.36
N GLY A 164 1.74 -2.33 15.08
CA GLY A 164 3.14 -2.68 15.23
C GLY A 164 4.08 -1.81 14.36
N TYR A 165 5.38 -1.91 14.66
CA TYR A 165 6.39 -1.04 14.04
C TYR A 165 6.54 -1.27 12.54
N SER A 166 6.46 -2.53 12.07
CA SER A 166 6.51 -2.85 10.64
C SER A 166 5.31 -2.26 9.89
N ALA A 167 4.10 -2.36 10.47
CA ALA A 167 2.91 -1.76 9.89
C ALA A 167 3.00 -0.24 9.81
N ALA A 168 3.63 0.42 10.79
CA ALA A 168 3.89 1.86 10.73
C ALA A 168 4.85 2.22 9.60
N THR A 169 5.97 1.53 9.52
CA THR A 169 7.06 1.84 8.57
C THR A 169 6.65 1.53 7.13
N ILE A 170 6.20 0.30 6.88
CA ILE A 170 5.80 -0.18 5.55
C ILE A 170 4.46 0.43 5.13
N GLY A 171 3.56 0.66 6.08
CA GLY A 171 2.28 1.33 5.84
C GLY A 171 2.45 2.77 5.37
N ALA A 172 3.42 3.51 5.90
CA ALA A 172 3.76 4.85 5.43
C ALA A 172 4.23 4.83 3.96
N ARG A 173 5.09 3.86 3.58
CA ARG A 173 5.49 3.65 2.19
C ARG A 173 4.30 3.34 1.29
N ALA A 174 3.45 2.41 1.72
CA ALA A 174 2.24 2.04 0.98
C ALA A 174 1.29 3.23 0.79
N ALA A 175 1.10 4.06 1.82
CA ALA A 175 0.32 5.28 1.73
C ALA A 175 0.93 6.27 0.71
N TYR A 176 2.26 6.38 0.65
CA TYR A 176 2.96 7.22 -0.32
C TYR A 176 2.75 6.72 -1.76
N ILE A 177 2.79 5.41 -2.01
CA ILE A 177 2.38 4.81 -3.29
C ILE A 177 0.92 5.16 -3.62
N GLY A 178 0.04 5.21 -2.62
CA GLY A 178 -1.36 5.63 -2.75
C GLY A 178 -1.55 7.12 -3.04
N GLY A 179 -0.49 7.95 -2.94
CA GLY A 179 -0.47 9.36 -3.33
C GLY A 179 -0.43 10.37 -2.18
N VAL A 180 -0.17 9.98 -0.93
CA VAL A 180 0.07 10.96 0.14
C VAL A 180 1.38 11.72 -0.08
N ALA A 181 1.47 12.95 0.39
CA ALA A 181 2.62 13.82 0.16
C ALA A 181 3.83 13.47 1.07
N GLY A 182 3.62 12.75 2.15
CA GLY A 182 4.65 12.36 3.11
C GLY A 182 4.05 11.76 4.37
N THR A 183 4.90 11.45 5.36
CA THR A 183 4.54 10.73 6.58
C THR A 183 5.11 11.40 7.83
N ALA A 184 4.49 11.14 8.99
CA ALA A 184 5.08 11.43 10.28
C ALA A 184 6.10 10.36 10.75
N CYS A 185 6.27 9.27 10.00
CA CYS A 185 7.15 8.15 10.33
C CYS A 185 8.57 8.43 9.84
N THR A 186 9.43 8.96 10.69
CA THR A 186 10.79 9.40 10.34
C THR A 186 11.63 8.28 9.72
N ILE A 187 11.54 7.06 10.23
CA ILE A 187 12.31 5.92 9.69
C ILE A 187 11.87 5.55 8.26
N SER A 188 10.63 5.86 7.87
CA SER A 188 10.18 5.61 6.50
C SER A 188 10.78 6.58 5.49
N ASP A 189 11.17 7.78 5.93
CA ASP A 189 11.99 8.70 5.12
C ASP A 189 13.40 8.13 4.93
N GLU A 190 14.03 7.73 6.03
CA GLU A 190 15.39 7.17 6.01
C GLU A 190 15.51 5.92 5.14
N LEU A 191 14.54 4.99 5.23
CA LEU A 191 14.60 3.70 4.53
C LEU A 191 14.07 3.74 3.11
N TYR A 192 13.01 4.52 2.85
CA TYR A 192 12.26 4.48 1.59
C TYR A 192 12.13 5.83 0.90
N GLY A 193 12.73 6.89 1.44
CA GLY A 193 12.66 8.23 0.86
C GLY A 193 11.25 8.84 0.87
N VAL A 194 10.38 8.39 1.77
CA VAL A 194 9.04 8.97 1.97
C VAL A 194 9.19 10.24 2.79
N PRO A 195 8.92 11.46 2.26
CA PRO A 195 9.23 12.70 2.95
C PRO A 195 8.67 12.77 4.37
N ALA A 196 9.54 12.98 5.36
CA ALA A 196 9.12 13.17 6.75
C ALA A 196 8.48 14.55 6.93
N LEU A 197 7.25 14.57 7.43
CA LEU A 197 6.45 15.79 7.64
C LEU A 197 5.91 15.82 9.06
N GLY A 198 5.90 17.00 9.64
CA GLY A 198 5.37 17.20 10.98
C GLY A 198 5.33 18.66 11.36
N THR A 199 4.69 18.95 12.50
CA THR A 199 4.63 20.28 13.08
C THR A 199 4.98 20.19 14.57
N MET A 200 4.05 20.43 15.47
CA MET A 200 4.20 20.29 16.90
C MET A 200 3.01 19.52 17.49
N ALA A 201 3.14 19.07 18.74
CA ALA A 201 2.05 18.54 19.54
C ALA A 201 1.53 19.63 20.52
N HIS A 202 0.33 19.42 21.08
CA HIS A 202 -0.22 20.31 22.11
C HIS A 202 0.71 20.45 23.34
N SER A 203 1.47 19.41 23.68
CA SER A 203 2.46 19.44 24.78
C SER A 203 3.55 20.48 24.57
N TRP A 204 3.91 20.83 23.33
CA TRP A 204 4.82 21.95 23.06
C TRP A 204 4.21 23.25 23.54
N VAL A 205 2.93 23.51 23.19
CA VAL A 205 2.25 24.75 23.59
C VAL A 205 2.06 24.81 25.11
N GLN A 206 1.72 23.67 25.72
CA GLN A 206 1.45 23.58 27.16
C GLN A 206 2.74 23.69 28.03
N LEU A 207 3.92 23.45 27.46
CA LEU A 207 5.19 23.55 28.19
C LEU A 207 5.61 25.00 28.50
N PHE A 208 5.15 25.96 27.71
CA PHE A 208 5.46 27.36 27.86
C PHE A 208 4.40 28.08 28.76
N ASP A 209 4.78 29.19 29.37
CA ASP A 209 3.91 29.95 30.23
C ASP A 209 2.70 30.58 29.49
N SER A 210 2.85 30.75 28.17
CA SER A 210 1.77 31.23 27.30
C SER A 210 1.85 30.62 25.89
N GLU A 211 0.70 30.53 25.21
CA GLU A 211 0.61 30.12 23.82
C GLU A 211 1.45 31.01 22.89
N TYR A 212 1.49 32.33 23.17
CA TYR A 212 2.32 33.27 22.45
C TYR A 212 3.81 32.93 22.55
N GLU A 213 4.34 32.63 23.73
CA GLU A 213 5.73 32.24 23.91
C GLU A 213 6.09 30.94 23.22
N ALA A 214 5.18 29.96 23.23
CA ALA A 214 5.34 28.72 22.52
C ALA A 214 5.45 28.96 21.00
N PHE A 215 4.57 29.79 20.45
CA PHE A 215 4.58 30.15 19.04
C PHE A 215 5.78 30.98 18.64
N TYR A 216 6.17 31.94 19.49
CA TYR A 216 7.40 32.74 19.31
C TYR A 216 8.64 31.86 19.24
N ALA A 217 8.80 30.95 20.19
CA ALA A 217 9.93 30.02 20.23
C ALA A 217 9.95 29.13 18.97
N TYR A 218 8.81 28.62 18.52
CA TYR A 218 8.74 27.79 17.33
C TYR A 218 9.10 28.57 16.06
N ALA A 219 8.51 29.74 15.85
CA ALA A 219 8.76 30.59 14.70
C ALA A 219 10.25 31.03 14.62
N LYS A 220 10.87 31.34 15.76
CA LYS A 220 12.29 31.70 15.83
C LYS A 220 13.21 30.56 15.39
N ASN A 221 12.89 29.31 15.77
CA ASN A 221 13.71 28.14 15.45
C ASN A 221 13.43 27.56 14.06
N TYR A 222 12.20 27.72 13.53
CA TYR A 222 11.76 27.13 12.25
C TYR A 222 11.07 28.17 11.35
N PRO A 223 11.75 29.26 10.96
CA PRO A 223 11.10 30.39 10.28
C PRO A 223 10.56 30.01 8.87
N THR A 224 11.22 29.12 8.15
CA THR A 224 10.82 28.71 6.79
C THR A 224 9.75 27.59 6.77
N GLY A 225 9.61 26.86 7.87
CA GLY A 225 8.65 25.75 8.04
C GLY A 225 7.58 26.00 9.07
N CYS A 226 7.40 27.26 9.52
CA CYS A 226 6.54 27.60 10.65
C CYS A 226 5.08 27.27 10.38
N THR A 227 4.59 26.18 10.99
CA THR A 227 3.18 25.78 11.06
C THR A 227 2.78 25.67 12.51
N LEU A 228 1.86 26.51 12.97
CA LEU A 228 1.45 26.64 14.37
C LEU A 228 0.17 25.88 14.67
N LEU A 229 0.13 25.14 15.77
CA LEU A 229 -1.04 24.39 16.24
C LEU A 229 -1.91 25.32 17.11
N VAL A 230 -3.04 25.78 16.56
CA VAL A 230 -3.77 26.94 17.10
C VAL A 230 -4.99 26.57 17.96
N ASP A 231 -5.22 25.29 18.22
CA ASP A 231 -6.39 24.80 18.93
C ASP A 231 -6.10 24.21 20.32
N THR A 232 -4.92 24.50 20.90
CA THR A 232 -4.61 24.04 22.27
C THR A 232 -5.58 24.59 23.29
N TYR A 233 -6.02 25.86 23.15
CA TYR A 233 -6.97 26.51 24.05
C TYR A 233 -8.20 26.98 23.29
N ASN A 234 -8.11 28.09 22.52
CA ASN A 234 -9.22 28.60 21.74
C ASN A 234 -8.75 29.15 20.39
N VAL A 235 -9.15 28.50 19.31
CA VAL A 235 -8.72 28.83 17.96
C VAL A 235 -8.90 30.30 17.62
N LEU A 236 -10.10 30.86 17.86
CA LEU A 236 -10.47 32.20 17.40
C LEU A 236 -10.13 33.33 18.37
N LYS A 237 -10.08 33.03 19.69
CA LYS A 237 -9.85 34.06 20.73
C LYS A 237 -8.38 34.16 21.12
N SER A 238 -7.59 33.10 20.98
CA SER A 238 -6.15 33.07 21.32
C SER A 238 -5.26 32.52 20.22
N GLY A 239 -5.53 31.34 19.67
CA GLY A 239 -4.67 30.66 18.73
C GLY A 239 -4.32 31.48 17.49
N ILE A 240 -5.30 31.88 16.70
CA ILE A 240 -5.07 32.70 15.49
C ILE A 240 -4.54 34.09 15.82
N PRO A 241 -5.09 34.82 16.84
CA PRO A 241 -4.52 36.14 17.24
C PRO A 241 -3.05 36.04 17.65
N ASN A 242 -2.66 35.06 18.47
CA ASN A 242 -1.26 34.87 18.87
C ASN A 242 -0.37 34.44 17.68
N ALA A 243 -0.89 33.61 16.77
CA ALA A 243 -0.17 33.23 15.54
C ALA A 243 0.12 34.46 14.67
N ILE A 244 -0.89 35.29 14.38
CA ILE A 244 -0.73 36.54 13.61
C ILE A 244 0.29 37.47 14.28
N LYS A 245 0.20 37.66 15.60
CA LYS A 245 1.15 38.48 16.35
C LYS A 245 2.60 37.97 16.17
N VAL A 246 2.81 36.66 16.27
CA VAL A 246 4.14 36.04 16.05
C VAL A 246 4.59 36.20 14.61
N PHE A 247 3.70 36.09 13.63
CA PHE A 247 4.04 36.30 12.23
C PHE A 247 4.55 37.73 11.98
N ASP A 248 3.90 38.71 12.58
CA ASP A 248 4.30 40.13 12.48
C ASP A 248 5.59 40.44 13.24
N GLU A 249 5.76 39.92 14.44
CA GLU A 249 6.87 40.27 15.34
C GLU A 249 8.13 39.43 15.10
N VAL A 250 8.02 38.21 14.57
CA VAL A 250 9.14 37.27 14.38
C VAL A 250 9.42 37.00 12.91
N LEU A 251 8.45 36.46 12.16
CA LEU A 251 8.70 36.02 10.79
C LEU A 251 8.94 37.17 9.82
N LYS A 252 8.08 38.19 9.89
CA LYS A 252 8.17 39.35 8.98
C LYS A 252 9.51 40.12 9.11
N PRO A 253 10.04 40.41 10.31
CA PRO A 253 11.38 40.99 10.47
C PRO A 253 12.51 40.11 9.94
N MET A 254 12.33 38.78 9.95
CA MET A 254 13.27 37.82 9.39
C MET A 254 13.15 37.65 7.87
N GLY A 255 12.22 38.36 7.21
CA GLY A 255 11.93 38.19 5.79
C GLY A 255 11.24 36.85 5.46
N ALA A 256 10.70 36.15 6.46
CA ALA A 256 10.02 34.86 6.31
C ALA A 256 8.50 35.02 6.27
N ARG A 257 7.81 34.02 5.70
CA ARG A 257 6.36 33.92 5.68
C ARG A 257 5.91 32.68 6.45
N PRO A 258 4.75 32.70 7.15
CA PRO A 258 4.23 31.53 7.81
C PRO A 258 3.90 30.44 6.79
N LYS A 259 4.27 29.20 7.10
CA LYS A 259 3.90 28.02 6.27
C LYS A 259 2.42 27.72 6.44
N GLY A 260 1.92 27.74 7.69
CA GLY A 260 0.52 27.42 7.95
C GLY A 260 0.10 27.50 9.41
N VAL A 261 -1.19 27.24 9.63
CA VAL A 261 -1.78 26.95 10.94
C VAL A 261 -2.47 25.59 10.88
N ARG A 262 -2.48 24.84 12.00
CA ARG A 262 -3.12 23.52 12.10
C ARG A 262 -4.24 23.56 13.12
N ILE A 263 -5.39 22.98 12.72
CA ILE A 263 -6.59 22.78 13.52
C ILE A 263 -6.81 21.28 13.68
N ASP A 264 -6.82 20.78 14.92
CA ASP A 264 -6.90 19.36 15.26
C ASP A 264 -8.21 18.99 15.99
N SER A 265 -9.06 19.96 16.31
CA SER A 265 -10.28 19.76 17.11
C SER A 265 -11.39 20.78 16.80
N GLY A 266 -12.60 20.48 17.29
CA GLY A 266 -13.78 21.32 17.12
C GLY A 266 -14.48 21.16 15.77
N ASP A 267 -15.38 22.09 15.43
CA ASP A 267 -15.98 22.17 14.10
C ASP A 267 -14.99 22.77 13.11
N ILE A 268 -14.17 21.90 12.53
CA ILE A 268 -13.07 22.28 11.63
C ILE A 268 -13.62 23.01 10.39
N THR A 269 -14.80 22.67 9.89
CA THR A 269 -15.43 23.36 8.75
C THR A 269 -15.72 24.82 9.09
N TYR A 270 -16.34 25.05 10.21
CA TYR A 270 -16.64 26.42 10.70
C TYR A 270 -15.34 27.18 11.02
N LEU A 271 -14.45 26.55 11.79
CA LEU A 271 -13.19 27.16 12.22
C LEU A 271 -12.30 27.54 11.05
N SER A 272 -12.15 26.68 10.03
CA SER A 272 -11.32 26.98 8.86
C SER A 272 -11.78 28.20 8.09
N LYS A 273 -13.10 28.42 7.96
CA LYS A 273 -13.66 29.62 7.32
C LYS A 273 -13.33 30.88 8.11
N LYS A 274 -13.43 30.83 9.44
CA LYS A 274 -13.11 31.97 10.30
C LYS A 274 -11.61 32.26 10.32
N CYS A 275 -10.80 31.22 10.45
CA CYS A 275 -9.33 31.35 10.39
C CYS A 275 -8.86 31.93 9.06
N ARG A 276 -9.41 31.48 7.93
CA ARG A 276 -9.07 32.03 6.61
C ARG A 276 -9.34 33.53 6.54
N LYS A 277 -10.53 33.95 7.00
CA LYS A 277 -10.86 35.38 7.05
C LYS A 277 -9.88 36.16 7.91
N MET A 278 -9.57 35.69 9.13
CA MET A 278 -8.65 36.39 10.04
C MET A 278 -7.23 36.50 9.46
N LEU A 279 -6.74 35.44 8.81
CA LEU A 279 -5.43 35.44 8.16
C LEU A 279 -5.39 36.38 6.97
N ASP A 280 -6.44 36.39 6.14
CA ASP A 280 -6.55 37.32 4.99
C ASP A 280 -6.59 38.77 5.43
N ASP A 281 -7.43 39.11 6.44
CA ASP A 281 -7.55 40.44 7.01
C ASP A 281 -6.21 40.93 7.60
N ALA A 282 -5.35 40.01 8.09
CA ALA A 282 -4.02 40.29 8.63
C ALA A 282 -2.90 40.34 7.57
N GLY A 283 -3.21 40.09 6.29
CA GLY A 283 -2.22 40.12 5.20
C GLY A 283 -1.45 38.81 4.99
N TYR A 284 -2.01 37.67 5.43
CA TYR A 284 -1.44 36.32 5.28
C TYR A 284 -2.34 35.40 4.42
N PRO A 285 -2.75 35.79 3.21
CA PRO A 285 -3.59 34.95 2.35
C PRO A 285 -2.90 33.65 1.89
N ASP A 286 -1.57 33.61 1.90
CA ASP A 286 -0.71 32.48 1.56
C ASP A 286 -0.47 31.50 2.71
N CYS A 287 -0.85 31.84 3.93
CA CYS A 287 -0.75 30.96 5.10
C CYS A 287 -1.73 29.79 4.97
N GLN A 288 -1.22 28.57 4.87
CA GLN A 288 -2.03 27.36 4.69
C GLN A 288 -2.81 27.00 5.96
N ILE A 289 -3.99 26.43 5.77
CA ILE A 289 -4.79 25.84 6.87
C ILE A 289 -4.73 24.33 6.74
N VAL A 290 -4.16 23.68 7.76
CA VAL A 290 -4.03 22.23 7.87
C VAL A 290 -5.11 21.69 8.80
N ALA A 291 -5.89 20.71 8.35
CA ALA A 291 -6.85 20.00 9.19
C ALA A 291 -6.32 18.62 9.55
N SER A 292 -6.46 18.22 10.79
CA SER A 292 -6.17 16.86 11.27
C SER A 292 -7.24 16.41 12.28
N ASN A 293 -7.13 15.17 12.77
CA ASN A 293 -8.04 14.50 13.68
C ASN A 293 -9.19 13.71 13.01
N SER A 294 -9.14 12.38 13.16
CA SER A 294 -10.18 11.40 12.81
C SER A 294 -10.74 11.52 11.38
N LEU A 295 -9.91 11.99 10.44
CA LEU A 295 -10.29 12.20 9.05
C LEU A 295 -10.27 10.90 8.26
N ASP A 296 -11.20 10.80 7.30
CA ASP A 296 -11.23 9.82 6.22
C ASP A 296 -11.80 10.46 4.95
N GLU A 297 -11.92 9.70 3.87
CA GLU A 297 -12.44 10.16 2.58
C GLU A 297 -13.86 10.74 2.66
N TYR A 298 -14.71 10.21 3.54
CA TYR A 298 -16.09 10.66 3.68
C TYR A 298 -16.14 12.02 4.39
N ILE A 299 -15.44 12.14 5.51
CA ILE A 299 -15.36 13.38 6.28
C ILE A 299 -14.71 14.49 5.47
N ILE A 300 -13.61 14.20 4.78
CA ILE A 300 -12.91 15.17 3.91
C ILE A 300 -13.86 15.68 2.83
N ARG A 301 -14.55 14.77 2.12
CA ARG A 301 -15.52 15.14 1.10
C ARG A 301 -16.61 16.04 1.66
N ASP A 302 -17.18 15.67 2.81
CA ASP A 302 -18.29 16.42 3.40
C ASP A 302 -17.87 17.81 3.92
N MET A 303 -16.66 17.92 4.48
CA MET A 303 -16.08 19.22 4.87
C MET A 303 -15.90 20.14 3.65
N LEU A 304 -15.38 19.60 2.53
CA LEU A 304 -15.18 20.38 1.31
C LEU A 304 -16.51 20.79 0.67
N LEU A 305 -17.51 19.91 0.66
CA LEU A 305 -18.87 20.23 0.17
C LEU A 305 -19.52 21.34 1.00
N GLN A 306 -19.24 21.41 2.29
CA GLN A 306 -19.68 22.49 3.18
C GLN A 306 -18.84 23.77 3.04
N GLY A 307 -17.85 23.79 2.14
CA GLY A 307 -17.04 24.95 1.82
C GLY A 307 -15.92 25.24 2.83
N ALA A 308 -15.41 24.22 3.53
CA ALA A 308 -14.24 24.35 4.39
C ALA A 308 -13.04 24.96 3.63
N LYS A 309 -12.28 25.82 4.30
CA LYS A 309 -11.09 26.49 3.75
C LYS A 309 -9.83 25.80 4.25
N ILE A 310 -9.58 24.62 3.70
CA ILE A 310 -8.47 23.76 4.09
C ILE A 310 -7.56 23.54 2.88
N ASP A 311 -6.27 23.63 3.10
CA ASP A 311 -5.24 23.49 2.08
C ASP A 311 -4.52 22.14 2.15
N MET A 312 -4.47 21.53 3.36
CA MET A 312 -3.81 20.24 3.59
C MET A 312 -4.57 19.42 4.64
N PHE A 313 -4.49 18.10 4.53
CA PHE A 313 -5.08 17.17 5.50
C PHE A 313 -4.00 16.28 6.13
N GLY A 314 -4.01 16.17 7.45
CA GLY A 314 -3.23 15.19 8.20
C GLY A 314 -4.14 14.03 8.62
N VAL A 315 -3.95 12.85 8.01
CA VAL A 315 -4.80 11.67 8.23
C VAL A 315 -4.03 10.58 8.96
N GLY A 316 -4.53 10.15 10.11
CA GLY A 316 -3.82 9.22 10.98
C GLY A 316 -4.46 7.83 11.02
N GLU A 317 -5.13 7.54 12.15
CA GLU A 317 -5.68 6.22 12.49
C GLU A 317 -6.47 5.58 11.36
N ARG A 318 -7.43 6.30 10.77
CA ARG A 318 -8.35 5.73 9.78
C ARG A 318 -7.68 5.34 8.47
N LEU A 319 -6.52 5.95 8.14
CA LEU A 319 -5.70 5.59 7.01
C LEU A 319 -4.85 4.36 7.33
N ILE A 320 -3.97 4.48 8.36
CA ILE A 320 -2.92 3.48 8.62
C ILE A 320 -3.47 2.12 9.08
N THR A 321 -4.69 2.08 9.59
CA THR A 321 -5.38 0.84 10.00
C THR A 321 -6.42 0.38 8.98
N SER A 322 -6.68 1.16 7.93
CA SER A 322 -7.83 0.97 7.03
C SER A 322 -9.12 0.69 7.82
N LYS A 323 -9.41 1.53 8.82
CA LYS A 323 -10.36 1.29 9.92
C LYS A 323 -11.74 0.80 9.47
N SER A 324 -12.24 1.28 8.35
CA SER A 324 -13.56 0.95 7.83
C SER A 324 -13.65 -0.48 7.28
N GLU A 325 -12.57 -0.98 6.67
CA GLU A 325 -12.46 -2.36 6.21
C GLU A 325 -10.98 -2.78 6.24
N PRO A 326 -10.53 -3.50 7.30
CA PRO A 326 -9.11 -3.77 7.54
C PRO A 326 -8.58 -5.03 6.84
N VAL A 327 -9.31 -5.58 5.87
CA VAL A 327 -8.95 -6.83 5.18
C VAL A 327 -8.97 -6.65 3.67
N PHE A 328 -7.84 -6.94 3.00
CA PHE A 328 -7.74 -6.94 1.55
C PHE A 328 -8.32 -8.21 0.91
N GLY A 329 -8.09 -9.36 1.56
CA GLY A 329 -8.67 -10.64 1.16
C GLY A 329 -8.00 -11.28 -0.05
N GLY A 330 -6.70 -11.03 -0.25
CA GLY A 330 -5.89 -11.73 -1.25
C GLY A 330 -5.79 -13.23 -0.94
N VAL A 331 -5.66 -14.03 -1.99
CA VAL A 331 -5.50 -15.48 -1.93
C VAL A 331 -4.40 -15.94 -2.87
N TYR A 332 -3.74 -17.04 -2.53
CA TYR A 332 -2.70 -17.68 -3.35
C TYR A 332 -3.14 -19.09 -3.70
N LYS A 333 -3.20 -19.44 -4.99
CA LYS A 333 -3.84 -20.69 -5.41
C LYS A 333 -3.08 -21.37 -6.52
N LEU A 334 -2.94 -22.71 -6.42
CA LEU A 334 -2.43 -23.56 -7.48
C LEU A 334 -3.35 -23.46 -8.70
N VAL A 335 -2.79 -23.12 -9.86
CA VAL A 335 -3.52 -22.92 -11.13
C VAL A 335 -3.05 -23.84 -12.26
N ALA A 336 -1.84 -24.38 -12.18
CA ALA A 336 -1.34 -25.37 -13.11
C ALA A 336 -0.17 -26.15 -12.51
N VAL A 337 0.16 -27.29 -13.14
CA VAL A 337 1.40 -28.04 -12.93
C VAL A 337 1.97 -28.45 -14.29
N GLU A 338 3.26 -28.81 -14.36
CA GLU A 338 3.83 -29.46 -15.55
C GLU A 338 3.73 -30.98 -15.44
N ASP A 339 3.44 -31.66 -16.55
CA ASP A 339 3.60 -33.11 -16.64
C ASP A 339 5.08 -33.48 -16.89
N ASN A 340 5.35 -34.77 -17.09
CA ASN A 340 6.73 -35.26 -17.32
C ASN A 340 7.31 -34.82 -18.67
N ASP A 341 6.48 -34.42 -19.61
CA ASP A 341 6.85 -33.96 -20.95
C ASP A 341 6.97 -32.41 -21.00
N GLY A 342 6.74 -31.74 -19.87
CA GLY A 342 6.77 -30.26 -19.74
C GLY A 342 5.47 -29.56 -20.21
N ASN A 343 4.40 -30.30 -20.48
CA ASN A 343 3.11 -29.68 -20.83
C ASN A 343 2.45 -29.10 -19.60
N ILE A 344 1.88 -27.90 -19.77
CA ILE A 344 1.16 -27.21 -18.68
C ILE A 344 -0.24 -27.82 -18.54
N ILE A 345 -0.49 -28.45 -17.40
CA ILE A 345 -1.78 -29.06 -17.05
C ILE A 345 -2.52 -28.12 -16.11
N PRO A 346 -3.60 -27.47 -16.57
CA PRO A 346 -4.40 -26.59 -15.73
C PRO A 346 -4.97 -27.31 -14.50
N LYS A 347 -5.00 -26.61 -13.36
CA LYS A 347 -5.60 -27.09 -12.12
C LYS A 347 -6.67 -26.11 -11.65
N ILE A 348 -7.81 -26.67 -11.26
CA ILE A 348 -8.95 -25.88 -10.81
C ILE A 348 -9.51 -26.48 -9.51
N LYS A 349 -9.76 -25.63 -8.53
CA LYS A 349 -10.56 -26.02 -7.37
C LYS A 349 -12.03 -25.77 -7.70
N ILE A 350 -12.81 -26.84 -7.81
CA ILE A 350 -14.27 -26.76 -7.87
C ILE A 350 -14.80 -26.60 -6.45
N SER A 351 -15.51 -25.53 -6.20
CA SER A 351 -16.07 -25.20 -4.88
C SER A 351 -17.58 -25.03 -5.00
N GLU A 352 -18.33 -25.41 -3.96
CA GLU A 352 -19.76 -25.14 -3.84
C GLU A 352 -20.05 -23.62 -3.90
N ASN A 353 -19.09 -22.79 -3.44
CA ASN A 353 -19.16 -21.35 -3.61
C ASN A 353 -18.46 -20.94 -4.91
N VAL A 354 -19.24 -20.56 -5.92
CA VAL A 354 -18.78 -20.16 -7.26
C VAL A 354 -17.73 -19.04 -7.19
N ALA A 355 -17.87 -18.08 -6.27
CA ALA A 355 -16.91 -17.01 -6.05
C ALA A 355 -15.51 -17.50 -5.57
N LYS A 356 -15.37 -18.78 -5.21
CA LYS A 356 -14.09 -19.40 -4.82
C LYS A 356 -13.46 -20.24 -5.94
N ILE A 357 -14.11 -20.34 -7.09
CA ILE A 357 -13.55 -21.02 -8.27
C ILE A 357 -12.41 -20.15 -8.81
N THR A 358 -11.25 -20.77 -9.07
CA THR A 358 -10.08 -20.09 -9.62
C THR A 358 -10.04 -20.22 -11.13
N THR A 359 -9.56 -19.20 -11.84
CA THR A 359 -9.26 -19.30 -13.27
C THR A 359 -7.98 -20.13 -13.44
N PRO A 360 -8.02 -21.32 -14.08
CA PRO A 360 -6.87 -22.20 -14.19
C PRO A 360 -5.89 -21.76 -15.29
N GLY A 361 -4.70 -22.37 -15.31
CA GLY A 361 -3.69 -22.18 -16.33
C GLY A 361 -2.66 -21.11 -16.01
N PHE A 362 -1.58 -21.06 -16.80
CA PHE A 362 -0.58 -20.00 -16.73
C PHE A 362 -1.03 -18.81 -17.57
N LYS A 363 -1.21 -17.66 -16.93
CA LYS A 363 -1.92 -16.51 -17.48
C LYS A 363 -1.06 -15.25 -17.58
N GLN A 364 -1.49 -14.32 -18.41
CA GLN A 364 -1.04 -12.94 -18.51
C GLN A 364 -2.26 -12.02 -18.39
N VAL A 365 -2.06 -10.82 -17.89
CA VAL A 365 -3.07 -9.75 -17.88
C VAL A 365 -2.61 -8.65 -18.82
N HIS A 366 -3.47 -8.29 -19.78
CA HIS A 366 -3.24 -7.19 -20.71
C HIS A 366 -4.20 -6.05 -20.41
N ARG A 367 -3.70 -4.86 -20.14
CA ARG A 367 -4.51 -3.64 -20.07
C ARG A 367 -4.59 -2.99 -21.43
N LEU A 368 -5.81 -2.79 -21.91
CA LEU A 368 -6.11 -2.09 -23.15
C LEU A 368 -6.26 -0.60 -22.88
N TYR A 369 -5.58 0.22 -23.67
CA TYR A 369 -5.64 1.69 -23.60
C TYR A 369 -6.15 2.25 -24.90
N SER A 370 -6.99 3.29 -24.83
CA SER A 370 -7.39 4.06 -25.99
C SER A 370 -6.19 4.77 -26.64
N LYS A 371 -6.06 4.69 -27.98
CA LYS A 371 -5.02 5.41 -28.71
C LYS A 371 -5.24 6.93 -28.70
N SER A 372 -6.49 7.40 -28.53
CA SER A 372 -6.82 8.82 -28.61
C SER A 372 -6.43 9.62 -27.35
N ASP A 373 -6.59 9.03 -26.16
CA ASP A 373 -6.39 9.73 -24.88
C ASP A 373 -5.61 8.96 -23.84
N SER A 374 -5.10 7.78 -24.20
CA SER A 374 -4.34 6.87 -23.34
C SER A 374 -5.08 6.43 -22.06
N ARG A 375 -6.40 6.50 -22.03
CA ARG A 375 -7.19 6.00 -20.92
C ARG A 375 -7.31 4.47 -20.98
N ALA A 376 -7.23 3.82 -19.83
CA ALA A 376 -7.51 2.40 -19.70
C ALA A 376 -8.98 2.12 -20.05
N ILE A 377 -9.21 1.09 -20.88
CA ILE A 377 -10.53 0.68 -21.37
C ILE A 377 -11.00 -0.58 -20.64
N ALA A 378 -10.12 -1.58 -20.55
CA ALA A 378 -10.40 -2.87 -19.94
C ALA A 378 -9.11 -3.62 -19.66
N ASP A 379 -9.18 -4.58 -18.74
CA ASP A 379 -8.17 -5.61 -18.56
C ASP A 379 -8.65 -6.92 -19.19
N VAL A 380 -7.72 -7.68 -19.76
CA VAL A 380 -7.99 -8.94 -20.46
C VAL A 380 -7.02 -9.99 -19.94
N ILE A 381 -7.58 -11.10 -19.45
CA ILE A 381 -6.78 -12.27 -19.06
C ILE A 381 -6.62 -13.17 -20.29
N THR A 382 -5.37 -13.48 -20.62
CA THR A 382 -5.01 -14.41 -21.70
C THR A 382 -4.19 -15.56 -21.14
N MET A 383 -3.94 -16.58 -21.93
CA MET A 383 -2.87 -17.53 -21.63
C MET A 383 -1.51 -16.83 -21.79
N HIS A 384 -0.55 -17.21 -20.97
CA HIS A 384 0.81 -16.66 -21.06
C HIS A 384 1.40 -16.96 -22.45
N GLY A 385 2.01 -15.95 -23.06
CA GLY A 385 2.57 -16.03 -24.42
C GLY A 385 1.58 -15.69 -25.54
N GLU A 386 0.28 -15.57 -25.26
CA GLU A 386 -0.66 -15.02 -26.24
C GLU A 386 -0.44 -13.52 -26.42
N THR A 387 -0.53 -13.08 -27.67
CA THR A 387 -0.37 -11.66 -28.04
C THR A 387 -1.67 -11.06 -28.55
N ILE A 388 -1.92 -9.80 -28.20
CA ILE A 388 -3.08 -9.04 -28.68
C ILE A 388 -2.63 -8.16 -29.86
N ASP A 389 -3.21 -8.37 -31.06
CA ASP A 389 -2.94 -7.54 -32.24
C ASP A 389 -3.62 -6.16 -32.09
N ASN A 390 -2.84 -5.14 -31.78
CA ASN A 390 -3.30 -3.76 -31.57
C ASN A 390 -3.83 -3.07 -32.84
N ASN A 391 -3.75 -3.75 -34.02
CA ASN A 391 -4.21 -3.21 -35.30
C ASN A 391 -5.54 -3.80 -35.77
N LYS A 392 -6.11 -4.76 -35.01
CA LYS A 392 -7.38 -5.39 -35.32
C LYS A 392 -8.40 -5.16 -34.20
N PRO A 393 -9.71 -5.15 -34.53
CA PRO A 393 -10.74 -5.15 -33.53
C PRO A 393 -10.60 -6.36 -32.62
N TYR A 394 -10.66 -6.15 -31.30
CA TYR A 394 -10.55 -7.22 -30.30
C TYR A 394 -11.83 -7.33 -29.47
N THR A 395 -12.46 -8.51 -29.46
CA THR A 395 -13.70 -8.71 -28.70
C THR A 395 -13.37 -9.31 -27.34
N ILE A 396 -13.72 -8.55 -26.30
CA ILE A 396 -13.64 -8.96 -24.89
C ILE A 396 -15.01 -9.40 -24.40
N PHE A 397 -15.05 -10.23 -23.36
CA PHE A 397 -16.28 -10.69 -22.73
C PHE A 397 -16.10 -10.85 -21.21
N ASP A 398 -17.19 -10.73 -20.47
CA ASP A 398 -17.24 -10.98 -19.04
C ASP A 398 -17.19 -12.51 -18.81
N PRO A 399 -16.20 -13.04 -18.05
CA PRO A 399 -16.06 -14.49 -17.86
C PRO A 399 -17.22 -15.12 -17.09
N GLU A 400 -17.91 -14.38 -16.21
CA GLU A 400 -19.10 -14.86 -15.49
C GLU A 400 -20.39 -14.73 -16.32
N HIS A 401 -20.42 -13.77 -17.25
CA HIS A 401 -21.56 -13.42 -18.08
C HIS A 401 -21.16 -13.34 -19.55
N THR A 402 -20.83 -14.45 -20.17
CA THR A 402 -20.19 -14.53 -21.50
C THR A 402 -21.01 -13.89 -22.64
N TRP A 403 -22.28 -13.58 -22.42
CA TRP A 403 -23.12 -12.79 -23.37
C TRP A 403 -22.80 -11.29 -23.30
N LYS A 404 -22.21 -10.78 -22.22
CA LYS A 404 -21.74 -9.40 -22.13
C LYS A 404 -20.41 -9.30 -22.88
N LYS A 405 -20.47 -8.82 -24.11
CA LYS A 405 -19.32 -8.68 -25.00
C LYS A 405 -19.15 -7.23 -25.44
N LYS A 406 -17.90 -6.83 -25.66
CA LYS A 406 -17.55 -5.55 -26.24
C LYS A 406 -16.41 -5.71 -27.23
N THR A 407 -16.57 -5.19 -28.45
CA THR A 407 -15.46 -5.09 -29.41
C THR A 407 -14.75 -3.75 -29.21
N VAL A 408 -13.46 -3.81 -28.93
CA VAL A 408 -12.60 -2.65 -28.73
C VAL A 408 -11.83 -2.41 -30.04
N MET A 409 -11.77 -1.15 -30.43
CA MET A 409 -11.05 -0.65 -31.61
C MET A 409 -10.12 0.50 -31.18
N ASP A 410 -9.15 0.83 -32.01
CA ASP A 410 -8.21 1.97 -31.80
C ASP A 410 -7.55 1.97 -30.42
N PHE A 411 -7.04 0.82 -30.03
CA PHE A 411 -6.38 0.60 -28.73
C PHE A 411 -4.92 0.17 -28.91
N TYR A 412 -4.18 0.23 -27.81
CA TYR A 412 -2.92 -0.50 -27.61
C TYR A 412 -2.98 -1.28 -26.29
N SER A 413 -2.29 -2.41 -26.24
CA SER A 413 -2.23 -3.27 -25.05
C SER A 413 -0.88 -3.18 -24.34
N ARG A 414 -0.88 -3.36 -23.02
CA ARG A 414 0.31 -3.55 -22.21
C ARG A 414 0.11 -4.74 -21.28
N GLU A 415 1.09 -5.59 -21.22
CA GLU A 415 1.16 -6.65 -20.21
C GLU A 415 1.38 -6.04 -18.84
N LEU A 416 0.61 -6.48 -17.85
CA LEU A 416 0.72 -6.01 -16.47
C LEU A 416 1.66 -6.86 -15.63
N LEU A 417 1.63 -8.19 -15.77
CA LEU A 417 2.56 -9.08 -15.08
C LEU A 417 3.95 -8.96 -15.71
N LYS A 418 4.90 -8.44 -14.94
CA LYS A 418 6.30 -8.28 -15.35
C LYS A 418 7.18 -9.24 -14.59
N PRO A 419 8.19 -9.87 -15.24
CA PRO A 419 9.13 -10.74 -14.55
C PRO A 419 9.91 -9.92 -13.52
N ILE A 420 9.97 -10.41 -12.28
CA ILE A 420 10.80 -9.87 -11.19
C ILE A 420 11.87 -10.85 -10.75
N PHE A 421 11.65 -12.16 -10.99
CA PHE A 421 12.67 -13.20 -10.88
C PHE A 421 12.57 -14.16 -12.05
N GLU A 422 13.72 -14.55 -12.59
CA GLU A 422 13.88 -15.63 -13.58
C GLU A 422 14.89 -16.64 -13.04
N LYS A 423 14.44 -17.88 -12.81
CA LYS A 423 15.25 -18.97 -12.20
C LYS A 423 15.95 -18.50 -10.92
N GLY A 424 15.20 -17.85 -10.04
CA GLY A 424 15.69 -17.30 -8.76
C GLY A 424 16.60 -16.08 -8.87
N LYS A 425 16.81 -15.51 -10.04
CA LYS A 425 17.61 -14.29 -10.25
C LYS A 425 16.70 -13.09 -10.50
N CYS A 426 16.91 -12.02 -9.73
CA CYS A 426 16.18 -10.75 -9.82
C CYS A 426 16.69 -9.89 -11.01
#